data_ed381b5c32339ab9969ce71affc67227
#
_entry.id   ed381b5c32339ab9969ce71affc67227
#
_cell.length_a   1.000
_cell.length_b   1.000
_cell.length_c   1.000
_cell.angle_alpha   90.00
_cell.angle_beta   90.00
_cell.angle_gamma   90.00
#
_symmetry.space_group_name_H-M   'P 1'
#
loop_
_entity.id
_entity.type
_entity.pdbx_description
1 polymer ?
#
loop_
_entity_poly.entity_id
_entity_poly.type
_entity_poly.pdbx_seq_one_letter_code
_entity_poly.pdbx_strand_id
1 'polypeptide(L)'
;MKAHAALPIRILTHNIRYATSSPFKGEKPWSDRKSLLINELRYNTLHNPESFICLQEVLHEQLLDILSSLNSTAVSTSTAKDRDEWAYIGVGRDDGKQKGEYSPIFYRPSIWTVESWKTVWLSPTPEEPGKGWDAGSVRIVTVGHFVHKESKKRVVGLCTHFDNAGEVSRRESAKMIEGIVRDVTTAEGKEGVPVFLAGDLNSEPDGEAYHILNGEDSLLQDSRGLADWSYGNEKTCTGFQEDELTVIDYVFVGKEGWKVKGFSVLNNRFDDGVYSSDHRAVIVDTVLDV
;
A
#
# COMPACT_ATOMS: atom_id res chain seq x y z
N MET A 1 -36.01 -0.42 9.30
CA MET A 1 -34.74 -0.65 8.53
C MET A 1 -33.60 -0.19 9.42
N LYS A 2 -32.68 -1.09 9.81
CA LYS A 2 -31.44 -0.64 10.45
C LYS A 2 -30.68 0.15 9.37
N ALA A 3 -30.38 1.41 9.62
CA ALA A 3 -29.43 2.14 8.80
C ALA A 3 -28.13 1.30 8.78
N HIS A 4 -27.72 0.85 7.63
CA HIS A 4 -26.43 0.18 7.52
C HIS A 4 -25.38 1.23 7.88
N ALA A 5 -24.64 0.97 8.94
CA ALA A 5 -23.60 1.90 9.39
C ALA A 5 -22.52 1.97 8.31
N ALA A 6 -22.13 3.19 7.93
CA ALA A 6 -21.02 3.43 7.03
C ALA A 6 -19.79 2.66 7.51
N LEU A 7 -19.05 1.99 6.61
CA LEU A 7 -17.87 1.20 6.96
C LEU A 7 -16.62 2.08 6.86
N PRO A 8 -16.01 2.49 7.97
CA PRO A 8 -14.76 3.23 7.94
C PRO A 8 -13.62 2.30 7.54
N ILE A 9 -12.74 2.75 6.65
CA ILE A 9 -11.56 1.99 6.23
C ILE A 9 -10.37 2.95 6.22
N ARG A 10 -9.29 2.56 6.89
CA ARG A 10 -7.99 3.23 6.79
C ARG A 10 -7.08 2.49 5.83
N ILE A 11 -6.50 3.20 4.88
CA ILE A 11 -5.48 2.69 3.96
C ILE A 11 -4.18 3.40 4.26
N LEU A 12 -3.15 2.63 4.59
CA LEU A 12 -1.79 3.12 4.84
C LEU A 12 -0.87 2.55 3.77
N THR A 13 -0.10 3.40 3.09
CA THR A 13 1.01 2.97 2.24
C THR A 13 2.33 3.53 2.71
N HIS A 14 3.38 2.71 2.65
CA HIS A 14 4.73 3.12 3.03
C HIS A 14 5.79 2.29 2.29
N ASN A 15 6.61 2.93 1.48
CA ASN A 15 7.86 2.34 1.03
C ASN A 15 8.82 2.32 2.23
N ILE A 16 9.15 1.13 2.74
CA ILE A 16 9.91 0.96 3.98
C ILE A 16 11.42 0.98 3.79
N ARG A 17 11.89 1.11 2.58
CA ARG A 17 13.27 0.94 2.17
C ARG A 17 13.82 -0.44 2.51
N TYR A 18 14.21 -1.22 1.52
CA TYR A 18 14.78 -2.55 1.74
C TYR A 18 16.05 -2.52 2.58
N ALA A 19 16.30 -3.60 3.31
CA ALA A 19 17.54 -3.77 4.07
C ALA A 19 18.72 -3.95 3.11
N THR A 20 19.66 -3.01 3.14
CA THR A 20 20.82 -3.01 2.25
C THR A 20 22.13 -3.05 3.02
N SER A 21 23.17 -3.64 2.41
CA SER A 21 24.55 -3.55 2.87
C SER A 21 25.29 -2.32 2.30
N SER A 22 24.65 -1.58 1.39
CA SER A 22 25.19 -0.39 0.75
C SER A 22 24.27 0.81 0.99
N PRO A 23 24.24 1.34 2.23
CA PRO A 23 23.30 2.38 2.62
C PRO A 23 23.60 3.71 1.91
N PHE A 24 22.56 4.49 1.67
CA PHE A 24 22.68 5.90 1.28
C PHE A 24 23.21 6.75 2.43
N LYS A 25 23.63 7.96 2.09
CA LYS A 25 24.01 8.95 3.12
C LYS A 25 22.78 9.25 4.02
N GLY A 26 22.95 9.07 5.31
CA GLY A 26 21.87 9.27 6.29
C GLY A 26 21.04 8.01 6.59
N GLU A 27 21.09 6.99 5.75
CA GLU A 27 20.41 5.72 5.97
C GLU A 27 21.04 4.93 7.12
N LYS A 28 20.23 4.51 8.07
CA LYS A 28 20.61 3.57 9.12
C LYS A 28 20.24 2.14 8.75
N PRO A 29 20.95 1.12 9.26
CA PRO A 29 20.60 -0.28 9.03
C PRO A 29 19.16 -0.57 9.44
N TRP A 30 18.55 -1.60 8.85
CA TRP A 30 17.20 -2.04 9.21
C TRP A 30 17.03 -2.31 10.71
N SER A 31 18.05 -2.90 11.36
CA SER A 31 18.05 -3.12 12.81
C SER A 31 17.75 -1.88 13.65
N ASP A 32 18.18 -0.72 13.19
CA ASP A 32 18.02 0.56 13.90
C ASP A 32 16.67 1.23 13.53
N ARG A 33 16.20 1.03 12.29
CA ARG A 33 14.97 1.65 11.76
C ARG A 33 13.70 0.86 12.08
N LYS A 34 13.79 -0.47 12.18
CA LYS A 34 12.60 -1.35 12.24
C LYS A 34 11.65 -1.02 13.38
N SER A 35 12.15 -0.67 14.55
CA SER A 35 11.30 -0.35 15.71
C SER A 35 10.52 0.94 15.50
N LEU A 36 11.10 1.95 14.86
CA LEU A 36 10.45 3.21 14.54
C LEU A 36 9.31 2.96 13.55
N LEU A 37 9.59 2.24 12.46
CA LEU A 37 8.61 1.90 11.45
C LEU A 37 7.47 1.03 12.00
N ILE A 38 7.78 -0.01 12.76
CA ILE A 38 6.76 -0.88 13.34
C ILE A 38 5.88 -0.14 14.33
N ASN A 39 6.44 0.75 15.14
CA ASN A 39 5.66 1.58 16.06
C ASN A 39 4.75 2.56 15.32
N GLU A 40 5.20 3.12 14.19
CA GLU A 40 4.38 3.94 13.30
C GLU A 40 3.17 3.14 12.78
N LEU A 41 3.40 1.94 12.24
CA LEU A 41 2.31 1.07 11.76
C LEU A 41 1.32 0.73 12.88
N ARG A 42 1.81 0.35 14.06
CA ARG A 42 0.98 0.03 15.23
C ARG A 42 0.15 1.21 15.69
N TYR A 43 0.77 2.36 15.91
CA TYR A 43 0.10 3.56 16.40
C TYR A 43 -1.02 4.00 15.46
N ASN A 44 -0.75 3.98 14.17
CA ASN A 44 -1.69 4.44 13.16
C ASN A 44 -2.83 3.45 12.87
N THR A 45 -2.72 2.20 13.30
CA THR A 45 -3.77 1.18 13.08
C THR A 45 -4.44 0.69 14.36
N LEU A 46 -4.00 1.15 15.54
CA LEU A 46 -4.48 0.69 16.84
C LEU A 46 -5.99 0.81 17.03
N HIS A 47 -6.56 1.93 16.60
CA HIS A 47 -7.99 2.23 16.75
C HIS A 47 -8.76 2.18 15.42
N ASN A 48 -8.19 1.54 14.42
CA ASN A 48 -8.79 1.40 13.09
C ASN A 48 -8.73 -0.09 12.67
N PRO A 49 -9.66 -0.93 13.18
CA PRO A 49 -9.62 -2.37 12.93
C PRO A 49 -9.75 -2.73 11.45
N GLU A 50 -10.45 -1.93 10.65
CA GLU A 50 -10.65 -2.13 9.21
C GLU A 50 -9.47 -1.63 8.35
N SER A 51 -8.27 -1.48 8.95
CA SER A 51 -7.09 -0.99 8.22
C SER A 51 -6.51 -2.00 7.25
N PHE A 52 -6.02 -1.47 6.12
CA PHE A 52 -5.06 -2.12 5.24
C PHE A 52 -3.70 -1.42 5.33
N ILE A 53 -2.61 -2.20 5.37
CA ILE A 53 -1.24 -1.68 5.30
C ILE A 53 -0.60 -2.22 4.02
N CYS A 54 -0.25 -1.32 3.11
CA CYS A 54 0.38 -1.60 1.82
C CYS A 54 1.84 -1.14 1.89
N LEU A 55 2.77 -2.05 1.80
CA LEU A 55 4.19 -1.72 1.93
C LEU A 55 4.92 -1.95 0.60
N GLN A 56 6.04 -1.24 0.40
CA GLN A 56 6.93 -1.42 -0.73
C GLN A 56 8.36 -1.63 -0.26
N GLU A 57 9.20 -2.20 -1.10
CA GLU A 57 10.60 -2.56 -0.82
C GLU A 57 10.79 -3.56 0.34
N VAL A 58 9.81 -4.40 0.59
CA VAL A 58 9.85 -5.35 1.71
C VAL A 58 10.60 -6.62 1.32
N LEU A 59 11.79 -6.84 1.86
CA LEU A 59 12.46 -8.14 1.76
C LEU A 59 11.81 -9.17 2.69
N HIS A 60 11.99 -10.45 2.38
CA HIS A 60 11.35 -11.53 3.14
C HIS A 60 11.62 -11.47 4.64
N GLU A 61 12.85 -11.18 5.05
CA GLU A 61 13.20 -11.05 6.47
C GLU A 61 12.52 -9.82 7.13
N GLN A 62 12.42 -8.69 6.39
CA GLN A 62 11.69 -7.52 6.88
C GLN A 62 10.19 -7.80 7.00
N LEU A 63 9.63 -8.57 6.07
CA LEU A 63 8.24 -9.03 6.13
C LEU A 63 7.95 -9.83 7.40
N LEU A 64 8.84 -10.79 7.73
CA LEU A 64 8.72 -11.61 8.94
C LEU A 64 8.90 -10.78 10.22
N ASP A 65 9.84 -9.86 10.25
CA ASP A 65 10.04 -8.93 11.36
C ASP A 65 8.78 -8.09 11.63
N ILE A 66 8.19 -7.52 10.56
CA ILE A 66 6.98 -6.71 10.66
C ILE A 66 5.78 -7.56 11.11
N LEU A 67 5.53 -8.69 10.46
CA LEU A 67 4.41 -9.56 10.79
C LEU A 67 4.50 -10.07 12.23
N SER A 68 5.65 -10.59 12.63
CA SER A 68 5.90 -11.05 13.99
C SER A 68 5.68 -9.93 15.02
N SER A 69 6.17 -8.73 14.70
CA SER A 69 6.03 -7.58 15.59
C SER A 69 4.60 -7.10 15.70
N LEU A 70 3.87 -6.99 14.59
CA LEU A 70 2.45 -6.60 14.61
C LEU A 70 1.60 -7.60 15.40
N ASN A 71 1.98 -8.88 15.40
CA ASN A 71 1.30 -9.95 16.11
C ASN A 71 1.82 -10.16 17.55
N SER A 72 2.96 -9.55 17.94
CA SER A 72 3.48 -9.68 19.29
C SER A 72 2.61 -8.89 20.28
N THR A 73 1.95 -9.59 21.17
CA THR A 73 1.14 -9.02 22.25
C THR A 73 2.04 -8.50 23.38
N ALA A 74 2.62 -7.33 23.24
CA ALA A 74 3.32 -6.67 24.32
C ALA A 74 2.37 -6.17 25.43
N VAL A 75 1.06 -6.20 25.22
CA VAL A 75 0.02 -5.82 26.21
C VAL A 75 -1.23 -6.68 26.00
N SER A 76 -1.14 -7.99 26.29
CA SER A 76 -2.34 -8.82 26.36
C SER A 76 -2.86 -8.85 27.80
N THR A 77 -3.85 -8.03 28.12
CA THR A 77 -4.75 -8.22 29.26
C THR A 77 -5.97 -9.06 28.92
N SER A 78 -6.06 -9.60 27.71
CA SER A 78 -7.20 -10.40 27.27
C SER A 78 -6.84 -11.87 27.14
N THR A 79 -7.69 -12.71 27.69
CA THR A 79 -7.68 -14.18 27.66
C THR A 79 -8.02 -14.78 26.28
N ALA A 80 -7.87 -14.05 25.20
CA ALA A 80 -8.10 -14.52 23.85
C ALA A 80 -6.85 -15.25 23.35
N LYS A 81 -6.88 -16.57 23.43
CA LYS A 81 -5.88 -17.47 22.89
C LYS A 81 -5.65 -17.25 21.40
N ASP A 82 -4.36 -17.14 21.01
CA ASP A 82 -3.77 -17.59 19.76
C ASP A 82 -4.49 -17.17 18.48
N ARG A 83 -4.66 -15.87 18.22
CA ARG A 83 -5.02 -15.43 16.88
C ARG A 83 -4.02 -14.37 16.46
N ASP A 84 -3.28 -14.67 15.41
CA ASP A 84 -2.53 -13.65 14.71
C ASP A 84 -3.49 -12.52 14.35
N GLU A 85 -3.24 -11.33 14.89
CA GLU A 85 -4.07 -10.15 14.61
C GLU A 85 -3.97 -9.75 13.16
N TRP A 86 -2.77 -9.91 12.58
CA TRP A 86 -2.44 -9.55 11.22
C TRP A 86 -2.02 -10.74 10.37
N ALA A 87 -2.44 -10.72 9.12
CA ALA A 87 -1.94 -11.56 8.04
C ALA A 87 -1.59 -10.69 6.83
N TYR A 88 -0.95 -11.27 5.82
CA TYR A 88 -0.65 -10.58 4.58
C TYR A 88 -0.93 -11.44 3.37
N ILE A 89 -1.04 -10.79 2.20
CA ILE A 89 -1.00 -11.39 0.89
C ILE A 89 0.14 -10.76 0.08
N GLY A 90 0.71 -11.51 -0.85
CA GLY A 90 1.82 -11.09 -1.70
C GLY A 90 2.99 -12.07 -1.67
N VAL A 91 3.86 -11.97 -2.65
CA VAL A 91 5.06 -12.82 -2.84
C VAL A 91 6.27 -11.96 -3.22
N GLY A 92 7.46 -12.53 -3.12
CA GLY A 92 8.69 -11.91 -3.63
C GLY A 92 8.68 -11.83 -5.16
N ARG A 93 9.04 -10.68 -5.69
CA ARG A 93 8.92 -10.34 -7.12
C ARG A 93 9.79 -11.17 -8.05
N ASP A 94 10.95 -11.71 -7.56
CA ASP A 94 11.94 -12.33 -8.40
C ASP A 94 11.67 -13.82 -8.70
N ASP A 95 10.88 -14.50 -7.86
CA ASP A 95 10.58 -15.92 -8.01
C ASP A 95 9.12 -16.30 -7.77
N GLY A 96 8.28 -15.32 -7.45
CA GLY A 96 6.90 -15.56 -7.06
C GLY A 96 6.75 -16.31 -5.74
N LYS A 97 7.78 -16.28 -4.89
CA LYS A 97 7.82 -16.93 -3.57
C LYS A 97 8.45 -16.01 -2.52
N GLN A 98 9.77 -16.10 -2.33
CA GLN A 98 10.47 -15.39 -1.24
C GLN A 98 11.59 -14.48 -1.70
N LYS A 99 12.02 -14.55 -2.98
CA LYS A 99 13.12 -13.73 -3.47
C LYS A 99 12.66 -12.37 -3.98
N GLY A 100 13.50 -11.38 -3.73
CA GLY A 100 13.25 -10.00 -4.11
C GLY A 100 12.27 -9.30 -3.18
N GLU A 101 11.92 -8.10 -3.55
CA GLU A 101 11.01 -7.26 -2.79
C GLU A 101 9.55 -7.70 -2.97
N TYR A 102 8.78 -7.58 -1.91
CA TYR A 102 7.33 -7.73 -1.92
C TYR A 102 6.65 -6.36 -2.07
N SER A 103 5.41 -6.39 -2.54
CA SER A 103 4.42 -5.32 -2.38
C SER A 103 3.22 -5.90 -1.63
N PRO A 104 3.35 -6.19 -0.33
CA PRO A 104 2.35 -6.92 0.43
C PRO A 104 1.19 -6.02 0.86
N ILE A 105 0.01 -6.63 1.03
CA ILE A 105 -1.14 -6.02 1.70
C ILE A 105 -1.36 -6.77 3.02
N PHE A 106 -1.15 -6.08 4.14
CA PHE A 106 -1.50 -6.60 5.45
C PHE A 106 -2.95 -6.25 5.79
N TYR A 107 -3.63 -7.18 6.46
CA TYR A 107 -5.02 -7.04 6.87
C TYR A 107 -5.28 -7.83 8.16
N ARG A 108 -6.39 -7.58 8.84
CA ARG A 108 -6.80 -8.36 10.02
C ARG A 108 -7.75 -9.49 9.64
N PRO A 109 -7.37 -10.77 9.80
CA PRO A 109 -8.24 -11.91 9.52
C PRO A 109 -9.50 -11.95 10.39
N SER A 110 -9.50 -11.30 11.55
CA SER A 110 -10.70 -11.16 12.39
C SER A 110 -11.77 -10.26 11.75
N ILE A 111 -11.37 -9.32 10.90
CA ILE A 111 -12.20 -8.31 10.24
C ILE A 111 -12.51 -8.69 8.79
N TRP A 112 -11.51 -9.13 8.05
CA TRP A 112 -11.57 -9.39 6.63
C TRP A 112 -11.40 -10.87 6.29
N THR A 113 -12.17 -11.36 5.34
CA THR A 113 -11.91 -12.64 4.65
C THR A 113 -11.30 -12.33 3.29
N VAL A 114 -10.20 -12.99 2.95
CA VAL A 114 -9.65 -12.98 1.59
C VAL A 114 -10.38 -14.03 0.77
N GLU A 115 -11.18 -13.62 -0.22
CA GLU A 115 -11.85 -14.54 -1.15
C GLU A 115 -10.86 -15.09 -2.17
N SER A 116 -9.98 -14.22 -2.69
CA SER A 116 -8.92 -14.58 -3.62
C SER A 116 -7.86 -13.49 -3.64
N TRP A 117 -6.67 -13.84 -4.10
CA TRP A 117 -5.62 -12.87 -4.39
C TRP A 117 -4.69 -13.40 -5.46
N LYS A 118 -3.96 -12.49 -6.11
CA LYS A 118 -2.91 -12.83 -7.07
C LYS A 118 -1.82 -11.78 -7.06
N THR A 119 -0.64 -12.15 -7.52
CA THR A 119 0.42 -11.23 -7.92
C THR A 119 0.47 -11.20 -9.45
N VAL A 120 0.56 -10.00 -10.01
CA VAL A 120 0.70 -9.77 -11.45
C VAL A 120 2.03 -9.08 -11.67
N TRP A 121 2.87 -9.62 -12.56
CA TRP A 121 4.11 -8.97 -12.94
C TRP A 121 3.82 -7.85 -13.94
N LEU A 122 4.35 -6.67 -13.66
CA LEU A 122 4.18 -5.48 -14.50
C LEU A 122 5.16 -5.56 -15.67
N SER A 123 4.83 -6.45 -16.59
CA SER A 123 5.63 -6.81 -17.76
C SER A 123 4.74 -7.35 -18.88
N PRO A 124 5.24 -7.51 -20.10
CA PRO A 124 4.53 -8.20 -21.18
C PRO A 124 4.15 -9.67 -20.88
N THR A 125 4.75 -10.27 -19.85
CA THR A 125 4.45 -11.62 -19.36
C THR A 125 3.93 -11.57 -17.91
N PRO A 126 2.66 -11.18 -17.68
CA PRO A 126 2.16 -10.84 -16.34
C PRO A 126 2.01 -12.03 -15.38
N GLU A 127 2.12 -13.26 -15.87
CA GLU A 127 1.92 -14.48 -15.08
C GLU A 127 3.25 -15.04 -14.51
N GLU A 128 4.39 -14.48 -14.89
CA GLU A 128 5.70 -14.99 -14.48
C GLU A 128 6.72 -13.86 -14.18
N PRO A 129 7.71 -14.12 -13.31
CA PRO A 129 8.74 -13.15 -12.99
C PRO A 129 9.50 -12.65 -14.22
N GLY A 130 9.50 -11.35 -14.44
CA GLY A 130 10.20 -10.73 -15.55
C GLY A 130 10.20 -9.20 -15.45
N LYS A 131 11.22 -8.58 -16.08
CA LYS A 131 11.26 -7.13 -16.24
C LYS A 131 10.39 -6.71 -17.42
N GLY A 132 9.63 -5.63 -17.23
CA GLY A 132 8.84 -5.04 -18.29
C GLY A 132 9.56 -3.90 -19.00
N TRP A 133 9.54 -3.88 -20.33
CA TRP A 133 10.01 -2.77 -21.17
C TRP A 133 11.44 -2.32 -20.82
N ASP A 134 11.60 -1.07 -20.39
CA ASP A 134 12.88 -0.46 -19.99
C ASP A 134 13.16 -0.54 -18.47
N ALA A 135 12.42 -1.41 -17.73
CA ALA A 135 12.54 -1.52 -16.28
C ALA A 135 13.96 -1.88 -15.82
N GLY A 136 14.44 -1.19 -14.81
CA GLY A 136 15.66 -1.53 -14.07
C GLY A 136 15.48 -2.77 -13.19
N SER A 137 14.27 -3.00 -12.67
CA SER A 137 13.94 -4.09 -11.77
C SER A 137 12.64 -4.81 -12.17
N VAL A 138 12.45 -6.04 -11.66
CA VAL A 138 11.16 -6.72 -11.74
C VAL A 138 10.14 -5.95 -10.88
N ARG A 139 8.95 -5.70 -11.42
CA ARG A 139 7.88 -4.98 -10.72
C ARG A 139 6.59 -5.79 -10.70
N ILE A 140 5.84 -5.65 -9.63
CA ILE A 140 4.62 -6.42 -9.38
C ILE A 140 3.50 -5.53 -8.84
N VAL A 141 2.28 -5.99 -9.02
CA VAL A 141 1.12 -5.56 -8.23
C VAL A 141 0.51 -6.76 -7.52
N THR A 142 0.27 -6.63 -6.21
CA THR A 142 -0.51 -7.58 -5.43
C THR A 142 -1.97 -7.14 -5.46
N VAL A 143 -2.86 -8.03 -5.87
CA VAL A 143 -4.32 -7.78 -5.96
C VAL A 143 -5.04 -8.70 -5.01
N GLY A 144 -5.80 -8.15 -4.07
CA GLY A 144 -6.56 -8.88 -3.08
C GLY A 144 -8.06 -8.56 -3.12
N HIS A 145 -8.89 -9.59 -3.08
CA HIS A 145 -10.34 -9.47 -2.95
C HIS A 145 -10.75 -9.77 -1.51
N PHE A 146 -11.24 -8.76 -0.82
CA PHE A 146 -11.57 -8.82 0.59
C PHE A 146 -13.08 -8.70 0.82
N VAL A 147 -13.60 -9.45 1.80
CA VAL A 147 -14.98 -9.34 2.29
C VAL A 147 -14.96 -8.98 3.75
N HIS A 148 -15.56 -7.88 4.11
CA HIS A 148 -15.74 -7.49 5.50
C HIS A 148 -16.70 -8.46 6.20
N LYS A 149 -16.27 -9.08 7.29
CA LYS A 149 -16.97 -10.21 7.91
C LYS A 149 -18.34 -9.83 8.46
N GLU A 150 -18.47 -8.63 9.01
CA GLU A 150 -19.73 -8.17 9.60
C GLU A 150 -20.70 -7.65 8.53
N SER A 151 -20.29 -6.64 7.75
CA SER A 151 -21.17 -5.99 6.77
C SER A 151 -21.35 -6.74 5.46
N LYS A 152 -20.48 -7.74 5.18
CA LYS A 152 -20.39 -8.49 3.91
C LYS A 152 -20.01 -7.64 2.70
N LYS A 153 -19.60 -6.41 2.91
CA LYS A 153 -19.09 -5.54 1.85
C LYS A 153 -17.79 -6.08 1.28
N ARG A 154 -17.65 -5.94 -0.03
CA ARG A 154 -16.44 -6.32 -0.77
C ARG A 154 -15.59 -5.10 -1.02
N VAL A 155 -14.27 -5.31 -1.02
CA VAL A 155 -13.25 -4.32 -1.38
C VAL A 155 -12.16 -5.03 -2.16
N VAL A 156 -11.68 -4.41 -3.23
CA VAL A 156 -10.47 -4.88 -3.93
C VAL A 156 -9.33 -3.94 -3.60
N GLY A 157 -8.25 -4.48 -3.06
CA GLY A 157 -7.03 -3.73 -2.75
C GLY A 157 -5.90 -4.09 -3.70
N LEU A 158 -5.20 -3.07 -4.20
CA LEU A 158 -4.00 -3.20 -5.00
C LEU A 158 -2.82 -2.54 -4.28
N CYS A 159 -1.67 -3.23 -4.24
CA CYS A 159 -0.41 -2.68 -3.72
C CYS A 159 0.70 -2.88 -4.74
N THR A 160 1.42 -1.80 -5.07
CA THR A 160 2.44 -1.81 -6.13
C THR A 160 3.65 -0.96 -5.79
N HIS A 161 4.74 -1.19 -6.53
CA HIS A 161 5.92 -0.35 -6.58
C HIS A 161 6.42 -0.30 -8.03
N PHE A 162 6.29 0.86 -8.68
CA PHE A 162 6.68 1.06 -10.07
C PHE A 162 8.20 1.19 -10.21
N ASP A 163 8.68 1.10 -11.44
CA ASP A 163 10.11 1.12 -11.70
C ASP A 163 10.70 2.52 -11.55
N ASN A 164 11.81 2.60 -10.82
CA ASN A 164 12.48 3.86 -10.55
C ASN A 164 13.32 4.38 -11.76
N ALA A 165 13.68 3.52 -12.71
CA ALA A 165 14.51 3.86 -13.86
C ALA A 165 13.69 4.02 -15.15
N GLY A 166 12.79 3.05 -15.45
CA GLY A 166 12.09 2.93 -16.72
C GLY A 166 10.82 3.78 -16.81
N GLU A 167 10.84 4.82 -17.63
CA GLU A 167 9.65 5.66 -17.85
C GLU A 167 8.57 4.93 -18.65
N VAL A 168 8.98 4.17 -19.69
CA VAL A 168 8.05 3.32 -20.45
C VAL A 168 7.43 2.27 -19.56
N SER A 169 8.24 1.66 -18.68
CA SER A 169 7.75 0.68 -17.72
C SER A 169 6.70 1.27 -16.77
N ARG A 170 6.93 2.46 -16.23
CA ARG A 170 5.92 3.15 -15.38
C ARG A 170 4.63 3.41 -16.12
N ARG A 171 4.71 3.95 -17.33
CA ARG A 171 3.54 4.21 -18.18
C ARG A 171 2.74 2.94 -18.47
N GLU A 172 3.40 1.90 -18.96
CA GLU A 172 2.73 0.66 -19.32
C GLU A 172 2.20 -0.09 -18.08
N SER A 173 2.91 -0.02 -16.94
CA SER A 173 2.43 -0.51 -15.65
C SER A 173 1.14 0.18 -15.22
N ALA A 174 1.04 1.49 -15.38
CA ALA A 174 -0.19 2.25 -15.09
C ALA A 174 -1.36 1.78 -15.95
N LYS A 175 -1.13 1.57 -17.27
CA LYS A 175 -2.16 1.03 -18.17
C LYS A 175 -2.59 -0.39 -17.79
N MET A 176 -1.64 -1.25 -17.37
CA MET A 176 -1.96 -2.59 -16.88
C MET A 176 -2.84 -2.52 -15.63
N ILE A 177 -2.53 -1.63 -14.69
CA ILE A 177 -3.34 -1.45 -13.48
C ILE A 177 -4.74 -0.94 -13.82
N GLU A 178 -4.89 0.01 -14.73
CA GLU A 178 -6.20 0.44 -15.24
C GLU A 178 -6.99 -0.73 -15.83
N GLY A 179 -6.34 -1.60 -16.60
CA GLY A 179 -6.95 -2.84 -17.10
C GLY A 179 -7.43 -3.76 -15.97
N ILE A 180 -6.58 -4.00 -14.97
CA ILE A 180 -6.93 -4.81 -13.79
C ILE A 180 -8.11 -4.19 -13.03
N VAL A 181 -8.10 -2.88 -12.79
CA VAL A 181 -9.19 -2.17 -12.11
C VAL A 181 -10.48 -2.31 -12.90
N ARG A 182 -10.45 -2.12 -14.21
CA ARG A 182 -11.60 -2.33 -15.08
C ARG A 182 -12.18 -3.74 -14.96
N ASP A 183 -11.33 -4.76 -15.06
CA ASP A 183 -11.74 -6.16 -14.97
C ASP A 183 -12.41 -6.49 -13.62
N VAL A 184 -11.86 -5.98 -12.50
CA VAL A 184 -12.41 -6.26 -11.17
C VAL A 184 -13.67 -5.47 -10.84
N THR A 185 -13.91 -4.34 -11.51
CA THR A 185 -15.08 -3.47 -11.27
C THR A 185 -16.23 -3.72 -12.24
N THR A 186 -15.97 -4.38 -13.39
CA THR A 186 -17.00 -4.65 -14.42
C THR A 186 -17.34 -6.14 -14.57
N ALA A 187 -16.65 -7.04 -13.86
CA ALA A 187 -16.95 -8.48 -13.89
C ALA A 187 -18.39 -8.75 -13.42
N GLU A 188 -19.07 -9.68 -14.07
CA GLU A 188 -20.46 -10.05 -13.78
C GLU A 188 -20.65 -10.36 -12.28
N GLY A 189 -21.62 -9.71 -11.64
CA GLY A 189 -21.90 -9.80 -10.22
C GLY A 189 -20.88 -9.09 -9.31
N LYS A 190 -19.99 -8.26 -9.89
CA LYS A 190 -19.01 -7.45 -9.17
C LYS A 190 -19.06 -5.96 -9.57
N GLU A 191 -20.10 -5.56 -10.31
CA GLU A 191 -20.27 -4.19 -10.75
C GLU A 191 -20.25 -3.22 -9.56
N GLY A 192 -19.42 -2.16 -9.67
CA GLY A 192 -19.29 -1.15 -8.63
C GLY A 192 -18.60 -1.61 -7.35
N VAL A 193 -17.83 -2.73 -7.36
CA VAL A 193 -17.03 -3.11 -6.19
C VAL A 193 -16.00 -2.02 -5.90
N PRO A 194 -15.98 -1.45 -4.68
CA PRO A 194 -15.00 -0.47 -4.28
C PRO A 194 -13.56 -1.00 -4.44
N VAL A 195 -12.71 -0.21 -5.09
CA VAL A 195 -11.30 -0.55 -5.31
C VAL A 195 -10.41 0.54 -4.75
N PHE A 196 -9.26 0.17 -4.23
CA PHE A 196 -8.16 1.10 -3.93
C PHE A 196 -6.84 0.59 -4.51
N LEU A 197 -5.98 1.52 -4.88
CA LEU A 197 -4.59 1.28 -5.25
C LEU A 197 -3.69 2.09 -4.32
N ALA A 198 -2.70 1.45 -3.73
CA ALA A 198 -1.75 2.09 -2.85
C ALA A 198 -0.31 1.72 -3.24
N GLY A 199 0.61 2.67 -3.19
CA GLY A 199 2.00 2.37 -3.49
C GLY A 199 2.86 3.53 -3.94
N ASP A 200 4.11 3.20 -4.19
CA ASP A 200 5.13 4.06 -4.76
C ASP A 200 5.09 3.94 -6.29
N LEU A 201 4.72 5.01 -6.96
CA LEU A 201 4.66 5.06 -8.42
C LEU A 201 5.99 5.48 -9.08
N ASN A 202 6.99 5.91 -8.31
CA ASN A 202 8.21 6.51 -8.85
C ASN A 202 7.91 7.56 -9.95
N SER A 203 6.77 8.22 -9.84
CA SER A 203 6.25 9.21 -10.79
C SER A 203 5.61 10.36 -10.01
N GLU A 204 6.06 11.57 -10.27
CA GLU A 204 5.45 12.76 -9.68
C GLU A 204 4.09 13.09 -10.32
N PRO A 205 3.30 14.04 -9.75
CA PRO A 205 1.97 14.38 -10.26
C PRO A 205 1.92 14.89 -11.71
N ASP A 206 3.03 15.36 -12.26
CA ASP A 206 3.17 15.74 -13.66
C ASP A 206 3.64 14.58 -14.56
N GLY A 207 3.93 13.41 -13.99
CA GLY A 207 4.37 12.23 -14.72
C GLY A 207 3.25 11.47 -15.42
N GLU A 208 3.60 10.82 -16.54
CA GLU A 208 2.64 10.12 -17.40
C GLU A 208 1.90 9.00 -16.65
N ALA A 209 2.58 8.24 -15.79
CA ALA A 209 1.95 7.18 -15.01
C ALA A 209 0.87 7.71 -14.05
N TYR A 210 1.14 8.83 -13.38
CA TYR A 210 0.14 9.48 -12.53
C TYR A 210 -1.06 9.97 -13.35
N HIS A 211 -0.82 10.61 -14.49
CA HIS A 211 -1.91 11.09 -15.36
C HIS A 211 -2.81 9.95 -15.88
N ILE A 212 -2.25 8.78 -16.15
CA ILE A 212 -3.04 7.60 -16.54
C ILE A 212 -3.95 7.18 -15.38
N LEU A 213 -3.44 7.14 -14.14
CA LEU A 213 -4.19 6.64 -12.97
C LEU A 213 -5.11 7.69 -12.33
N ASN A 214 -4.96 8.98 -12.66
CA ASN A 214 -5.76 10.08 -12.11
C ASN A 214 -6.46 10.95 -13.18
N GLY A 215 -6.44 10.53 -14.43
CA GLY A 215 -7.06 11.27 -15.54
C GLY A 215 -8.58 11.18 -15.54
N GLU A 216 -9.22 11.95 -16.42
CA GLU A 216 -10.68 11.97 -16.55
C GLU A 216 -11.24 10.60 -16.93
N ASP A 217 -10.54 9.86 -17.79
CA ASP A 217 -10.90 8.52 -18.26
C ASP A 217 -10.50 7.39 -17.31
N SER A 218 -9.69 7.67 -16.27
CA SER A 218 -9.31 6.69 -15.26
C SER A 218 -10.51 6.26 -14.42
N LEU A 219 -10.50 5.03 -13.96
CA LEU A 219 -11.46 4.52 -12.96
C LEU A 219 -11.06 4.86 -11.53
N LEU A 220 -9.85 5.41 -11.36
CA LEU A 220 -9.26 5.78 -10.07
C LEU A 220 -9.20 7.31 -9.92
N GLN A 221 -9.05 7.76 -8.68
CA GLN A 221 -8.83 9.16 -8.31
C GLN A 221 -7.85 9.23 -7.14
N ASP A 222 -6.90 10.18 -7.17
CA ASP A 222 -6.01 10.45 -6.03
C ASP A 222 -6.82 10.94 -4.82
N SER A 223 -6.71 10.23 -3.72
CA SER A 223 -7.41 10.53 -2.48
C SER A 223 -7.02 11.87 -1.86
N ARG A 224 -5.83 12.39 -2.16
CA ARG A 224 -5.35 13.69 -1.68
C ARG A 224 -6.31 14.82 -2.08
N GLY A 225 -6.75 14.82 -3.34
CA GLY A 225 -7.67 15.84 -3.86
C GLY A 225 -9.12 15.69 -3.39
N LEU A 226 -9.48 14.54 -2.82
CA LEU A 226 -10.85 14.22 -2.39
C LEU A 226 -11.09 14.40 -0.89
N ALA A 227 -10.03 14.52 -0.11
CA ALA A 227 -10.10 14.51 1.34
C ALA A 227 -10.81 15.74 1.93
N ASP A 228 -11.71 15.53 2.90
CA ASP A 228 -12.37 16.61 3.64
C ASP A 228 -11.34 17.46 4.44
N TRP A 229 -10.23 16.85 4.86
CA TRP A 229 -9.12 17.51 5.57
C TRP A 229 -7.78 16.80 5.31
N SER A 230 -6.68 17.53 5.47
CA SER A 230 -5.32 17.01 5.31
C SER A 230 -4.43 17.35 6.50
N TYR A 231 -3.47 16.48 6.80
CA TYR A 231 -2.52 16.65 7.89
C TYR A 231 -1.10 16.20 7.49
N GLY A 232 -0.09 16.87 7.99
CA GLY A 232 1.32 16.48 7.89
C GLY A 232 2.06 17.13 6.73
N ASN A 233 2.95 16.36 6.11
CA ASN A 233 3.83 16.84 5.06
C ASN A 233 3.14 16.87 3.70
N GLU A 234 3.72 17.57 2.74
CA GLU A 234 3.28 17.56 1.35
C GLU A 234 4.01 16.46 0.56
N LYS A 235 5.33 16.37 0.75
CA LYS A 235 6.21 15.48 0.01
C LYS A 235 6.30 14.11 0.69
N THR A 236 6.33 13.04 -0.12
CA THR A 236 6.30 11.66 0.37
C THR A 236 7.66 10.99 0.39
N CYS A 237 8.60 11.39 -0.47
CA CYS A 237 9.95 10.87 -0.50
C CYS A 237 10.96 11.94 -0.06
N THR A 238 11.93 11.56 0.79
CA THR A 238 12.97 12.43 1.34
C THR A 238 14.39 12.02 0.92
N GLY A 239 14.58 10.77 0.45
CA GLY A 239 15.91 10.25 0.11
C GLY A 239 16.89 10.23 1.30
N PHE A 240 16.40 10.12 2.55
CA PHE A 240 17.19 10.30 3.79
C PHE A 240 17.81 11.69 3.96
N GLN A 241 17.34 12.66 3.22
CA GLN A 241 17.77 14.05 3.22
C GLN A 241 16.54 14.97 3.16
N GLU A 242 16.74 16.26 3.19
CA GLU A 242 15.64 17.23 3.08
C GLU A 242 15.81 18.19 1.89
N ASP A 243 16.70 17.84 0.98
CA ASP A 243 17.12 18.75 -0.11
C ASP A 243 16.34 18.50 -1.42
N GLU A 244 15.94 17.25 -1.70
CA GLU A 244 15.25 16.86 -2.94
C GLU A 244 13.97 16.07 -2.61
N LEU A 245 12.94 16.79 -2.19
CA LEU A 245 11.68 16.18 -1.78
C LEU A 245 10.73 16.03 -2.96
N THR A 246 10.15 14.81 -3.13
CA THR A 246 9.21 14.48 -4.19
C THR A 246 7.90 13.92 -3.67
N VAL A 247 6.86 13.90 -4.51
CA VAL A 247 5.60 13.22 -4.27
C VAL A 247 5.52 12.04 -5.23
N ILE A 248 5.72 10.83 -4.74
CA ILE A 248 5.72 9.61 -5.56
C ILE A 248 4.93 8.47 -4.93
N ASP A 249 4.48 8.62 -3.68
CA ASP A 249 3.65 7.64 -2.97
C ASP A 249 2.20 8.13 -2.91
N TYR A 250 1.28 7.24 -3.26
CA TYR A 250 -0.13 7.58 -3.43
C TYR A 250 -1.07 6.52 -2.87
N VAL A 251 -2.26 6.97 -2.53
CA VAL A 251 -3.44 6.12 -2.39
C VAL A 251 -4.51 6.65 -3.34
N PHE A 252 -4.88 5.85 -4.31
CA PHE A 252 -6.03 6.11 -5.18
C PHE A 252 -7.22 5.31 -4.70
N VAL A 253 -8.41 5.85 -4.92
CA VAL A 253 -9.68 5.16 -4.69
C VAL A 253 -10.49 5.15 -5.99
N GLY A 254 -11.33 4.13 -6.15
CA GLY A 254 -12.27 4.07 -7.26
C GLY A 254 -13.24 5.26 -7.26
N LYS A 255 -13.76 5.64 -8.42
CA LYS A 255 -14.70 6.76 -8.54
C LYS A 255 -16.04 6.51 -7.84
N GLU A 256 -16.34 5.26 -7.48
CA GLU A 256 -17.60 4.89 -6.86
C GLU A 256 -17.39 4.25 -5.47
N GLY A 257 -18.33 4.48 -4.57
CA GLY A 257 -18.42 3.83 -3.26
C GLY A 257 -17.54 4.42 -2.16
N TRP A 258 -16.62 5.34 -2.47
CA TRP A 258 -15.71 5.92 -1.48
C TRP A 258 -16.06 7.36 -1.13
N LYS A 259 -15.98 7.66 0.17
CA LYS A 259 -15.91 9.03 0.67
C LYS A 259 -14.60 9.19 1.44
N VAL A 260 -13.68 9.98 0.90
CA VAL A 260 -12.39 10.26 1.54
C VAL A 260 -12.61 11.32 2.63
N LYS A 261 -12.28 10.95 3.87
CA LYS A 261 -12.46 11.82 5.04
C LYS A 261 -11.19 12.58 5.38
N GLY A 262 -10.08 11.87 5.41
CA GLY A 262 -8.80 12.43 5.79
C GLY A 262 -7.67 11.92 4.93
N PHE A 263 -6.67 12.76 4.74
CA PHE A 263 -5.43 12.45 4.07
C PHE A 263 -4.25 12.94 4.91
N SER A 264 -3.23 12.12 5.09
CA SER A 264 -2.04 12.57 5.79
C SER A 264 -0.74 11.97 5.24
N VAL A 265 0.33 12.76 5.29
CA VAL A 265 1.70 12.33 5.05
C VAL A 265 2.48 12.48 6.34
N LEU A 266 2.85 11.37 6.95
CA LEU A 266 3.51 11.35 8.26
C LEU A 266 4.96 11.83 8.16
N ASN A 267 5.55 12.12 9.32
CA ASN A 267 6.97 12.41 9.40
C ASN A 267 7.75 11.10 9.53
N ASN A 268 8.86 10.96 8.79
CA ASN A 268 9.72 9.77 8.83
C ASN A 268 10.99 9.95 9.69
N ARG A 269 11.12 11.08 10.41
CA ARG A 269 12.24 11.38 11.28
C ARG A 269 11.78 12.19 12.49
N PHE A 270 12.26 11.83 13.67
CA PHE A 270 11.94 12.48 14.93
C PHE A 270 13.20 13.02 15.63
N ASP A 271 13.11 13.32 16.93
CA ASP A 271 14.17 13.96 17.73
C ASP A 271 15.45 13.11 17.85
N ASP A 272 15.36 11.78 17.66
CA ASP A 272 16.50 10.87 17.61
C ASP A 272 17.35 11.04 16.34
N GLY A 273 16.82 11.77 15.35
CA GLY A 273 17.49 12.05 14.09
C GLY A 273 17.59 10.85 13.15
N VAL A 274 16.93 9.71 13.48
CA VAL A 274 16.92 8.51 12.65
C VAL A 274 15.72 8.55 11.71
N TYR A 275 15.96 8.35 10.42
CA TYR A 275 14.89 8.14 9.45
C TYR A 275 14.38 6.71 9.55
N SER A 276 13.06 6.53 9.68
CA SER A 276 12.42 5.20 9.61
C SER A 276 12.50 4.59 8.20
N SER A 277 12.43 5.46 7.17
CA SER A 277 12.59 5.17 5.74
C SER A 277 13.02 6.44 5.02
N ASP A 278 13.43 6.35 3.77
CA ASP A 278 13.58 7.49 2.84
C ASP A 278 12.24 8.00 2.30
N HIS A 279 11.16 7.28 2.57
CA HIS A 279 9.81 7.70 2.30
C HIS A 279 9.05 8.01 3.59
N ARG A 280 7.94 8.71 3.44
CA ARG A 280 6.96 9.03 4.48
C ARG A 280 5.70 8.22 4.24
N ALA A 281 5.13 7.64 5.29
CA ALA A 281 3.86 6.95 5.17
C ALA A 281 2.74 7.90 4.74
N VAL A 282 1.92 7.45 3.81
CA VAL A 282 0.67 8.10 3.40
C VAL A 282 -0.50 7.35 4.03
N ILE A 283 -1.38 8.08 4.70
CA ILE A 283 -2.58 7.52 5.34
C ILE A 283 -3.83 8.18 4.78
N VAL A 284 -4.80 7.37 4.47
CA VAL A 284 -6.11 7.82 3.98
C VAL A 284 -7.21 7.20 4.82
N ASP A 285 -8.03 8.05 5.41
CA ASP A 285 -9.26 7.66 6.10
C ASP A 285 -10.44 7.80 5.16
N THR A 286 -11.14 6.70 4.97
CA THR A 286 -12.27 6.62 4.05
C THR A 286 -13.49 6.04 4.73
N VAL A 287 -14.64 6.23 4.09
CA VAL A 287 -15.87 5.55 4.43
C VAL A 287 -16.47 4.98 3.16
N LEU A 288 -16.84 3.70 3.20
CA LEU A 288 -17.67 3.12 2.14
C LEU A 288 -19.12 3.48 2.38
N ASP A 289 -19.75 4.08 1.39
CA ASP A 289 -21.19 4.31 1.39
C ASP A 289 -21.94 2.97 1.41
N VAL A 290 -23.06 2.95 2.12
CA VAL A 290 -23.85 1.75 2.41
C VAL A 290 -25.06 1.68 1.49
#